data_69c2830d6287ac9be09b2182ab2d30b9
#
_entry.id   69c2830d6287ac9be09b2182ab2d30b9
#
_cell.length_a   1.000
_cell.length_b   1.000
_cell.length_c   1.000
_cell.angle_alpha   90.00
_cell.angle_beta   90.00
_cell.angle_gamma   90.00
#
_symmetry.space_group_name_H-M   'P 1'
#
loop_
_entity.id
_entity.type
_entity.pdbx_description
1 polymer ?
#
loop_
_entity_poly.entity_id
_entity_poly.type
_entity_poly.pdbx_seq_one_letter_code
_entity_poly.pdbx_strand_id
1 'polypeptide(L)'
;MAAKKINVVEKNEGEKIAYEVSGTKIVFGDDELTVNVKSRERDYAVTLDICKDTEDGLTVGVNTESREYVAQVEIPAREYEIVDTGEKDEDGNAITSREPLPFDMSKCTLVLWALV
;
A
#
# COMPACT_ATOMS: atom_id res chain seq x y z
N MET A 1 11.93 -0.82 19.95
CA MET A 1 12.06 -0.77 18.50
C MET A 1 10.90 0.04 17.92
N ALA A 2 11.20 1.03 17.11
CA ALA A 2 10.14 1.84 16.49
C ALA A 2 9.38 1.01 15.45
N ALA A 3 8.07 1.16 15.41
CA ALA A 3 7.26 0.53 14.38
C ALA A 3 7.55 1.20 13.04
N LYS A 4 7.53 0.42 11.97
CA LYS A 4 7.67 0.95 10.62
C LYS A 4 6.40 1.69 10.24
N LYS A 5 6.55 2.90 9.76
CA LYS A 5 5.42 3.77 9.43
C LYS A 5 5.38 4.08 7.95
N ILE A 6 4.17 4.15 7.41
CA ILE A 6 3.94 4.58 6.04
C ILE A 6 4.37 6.04 5.88
N ASN A 7 4.89 6.38 4.70
CA ASN A 7 5.20 7.76 4.37
C ASN A 7 3.90 8.52 4.09
N VAL A 8 3.78 9.74 4.56
CA VAL A 8 2.57 10.54 4.36
C VAL A 8 2.91 11.78 3.56
N VAL A 9 2.16 12.01 2.49
CA VAL A 9 2.31 13.19 1.63
C VAL A 9 0.96 13.88 1.54
N GLU A 10 0.91 15.17 1.87
CA GLU A 10 -0.29 15.98 1.71
C GLU A 10 -0.18 16.76 0.40
N LYS A 11 -1.14 16.57 -0.50
CA LYS A 11 -1.11 17.18 -1.83
C LYS A 11 -1.54 18.63 -1.86
N ASN A 12 -2.37 19.04 -0.92
CA ASN A 12 -2.85 20.42 -0.85
C ASN A 12 -3.15 20.77 0.60
N GLU A 13 -3.39 22.04 0.84
CA GLU A 13 -3.74 22.51 2.17
C GLU A 13 -5.22 22.29 2.45
N GLY A 14 -5.55 22.08 3.71
CA GLY A 14 -6.91 21.90 4.16
C GLY A 14 -7.06 20.69 5.05
N GLU A 15 -8.30 20.47 5.48
CA GLU A 15 -8.61 19.32 6.33
C GLU A 15 -8.50 18.02 5.54
N LYS A 16 -7.87 17.05 6.15
CA LYS A 16 -7.68 15.73 5.53
C LYS A 16 -8.54 14.71 6.25
N ILE A 17 -8.84 13.60 5.55
CA ILE A 17 -9.59 12.50 6.15
C ILE A 17 -8.80 11.93 7.33
N ALA A 18 -9.53 11.57 8.39
CA ALA A 18 -8.92 10.87 9.52
C ALA A 18 -8.46 9.48 9.07
N TYR A 19 -7.33 9.04 9.56
CA TYR A 19 -6.82 7.71 9.27
C TYR A 19 -6.03 7.17 10.45
N GLU A 20 -5.96 5.86 10.54
CA GLU A 20 -5.17 5.17 11.55
C GLU A 20 -4.45 4.00 10.89
N VAL A 21 -3.16 3.86 11.14
CA VAL A 21 -2.37 2.75 10.63
C VAL A 21 -2.16 1.75 11.75
N SER A 22 -2.55 0.52 11.52
CA SER A 22 -2.41 -0.56 12.48
C SER A 22 -1.79 -1.77 11.80
N GLY A 23 -0.52 -2.04 12.08
CA GLY A 23 0.20 -3.13 11.42
C GLY A 23 0.29 -2.92 9.91
N THR A 24 -0.37 -3.77 9.14
CA THR A 24 -0.40 -3.69 7.68
C THR A 24 -1.70 -3.10 7.14
N LYS A 25 -2.54 -2.57 8.02
CA LYS A 25 -3.85 -2.04 7.64
C LYS A 25 -3.92 -0.54 7.87
N ILE A 26 -4.72 0.12 7.05
CA ILE A 26 -5.07 1.54 7.24
C ILE A 26 -6.58 1.62 7.36
N VAL A 27 -7.05 2.27 8.42
CA VAL A 27 -8.47 2.53 8.63
C VAL A 27 -8.72 4.01 8.31
N PHE A 28 -9.62 4.26 7.35
CA PHE A 28 -9.97 5.61 6.94
C PHE A 28 -11.31 6.02 7.53
N GLY A 29 -11.41 7.29 7.89
CA GLY A 29 -12.62 7.83 8.47
C GLY A 29 -12.81 7.32 9.88
N ASP A 30 -14.04 7.30 10.34
CA ASP A 30 -14.40 6.79 11.67
C ASP A 30 -14.84 5.34 11.51
N ASP A 31 -13.85 4.45 11.31
CA ASP A 31 -14.07 3.02 11.04
C ASP A 31 -14.89 2.75 9.78
N GLU A 32 -14.85 3.68 8.80
CA GLU A 32 -15.64 3.54 7.58
C GLU A 32 -15.04 2.56 6.58
N LEU A 33 -13.72 2.59 6.42
CA LEU A 33 -13.05 1.76 5.41
C LEU A 33 -11.72 1.26 5.95
N THR A 34 -11.55 -0.05 5.94
CA THR A 34 -10.28 -0.68 6.32
C THR A 34 -9.63 -1.28 5.08
N VAL A 35 -8.36 -0.89 4.83
CA VAL A 35 -7.58 -1.40 3.70
C VAL A 35 -6.41 -2.20 4.25
N ASN A 36 -6.32 -3.46 3.85
CA ASN A 36 -5.15 -4.27 4.16
C ASN A 36 -4.12 -4.05 3.05
N VAL A 37 -3.14 -3.21 3.31
CA VAL A 37 -2.14 -2.82 2.32
C VAL A 37 -1.28 -4.00 1.89
N LYS A 38 -0.90 -4.85 2.84
CA LYS A 38 -0.09 -6.04 2.56
C LYS A 38 -0.74 -6.95 1.52
N SER A 39 -2.04 -7.17 1.62
CA SER A 39 -2.75 -8.06 0.70
C SER A 39 -2.90 -7.47 -0.70
N ARG A 40 -2.60 -6.19 -0.86
CA ARG A 40 -2.67 -5.49 -2.15
C ARG A 40 -1.33 -5.42 -2.86
N GLU A 41 -0.25 -5.85 -2.21
CA GLU A 41 1.08 -5.88 -2.83
C GLU A 41 1.11 -6.85 -4.02
N ARG A 42 1.74 -6.41 -5.12
CA ARG A 42 1.87 -7.18 -6.36
C ARG A 42 3.31 -7.11 -6.84
N ASP A 43 3.62 -7.80 -7.91
CA ASP A 43 4.95 -7.76 -8.53
C ASP A 43 5.17 -6.50 -9.37
N TYR A 44 4.24 -5.57 -9.30
CA TYR A 44 4.30 -4.26 -9.96
C TYR A 44 3.78 -3.23 -8.98
N ALA A 45 4.12 -1.98 -9.22
CA ALA A 45 3.66 -0.89 -8.37
C ALA A 45 2.13 -0.75 -8.46
N VAL A 46 1.49 -0.55 -7.32
CA VAL A 46 0.04 -0.42 -7.23
C VAL A 46 -0.30 0.90 -6.56
N THR A 47 -1.29 1.60 -7.09
CA THR A 47 -1.86 2.78 -6.45
C THR A 47 -3.33 2.50 -6.18
N LEU A 48 -3.71 2.58 -4.91
CA LEU A 48 -5.10 2.43 -4.50
C LEU A 48 -5.70 3.81 -4.34
N ASP A 49 -6.79 4.07 -5.05
CA ASP A 49 -7.50 5.34 -4.93
C ASP A 49 -8.60 5.21 -3.88
N ILE A 50 -8.58 6.06 -2.88
CA ILE A 50 -9.61 6.10 -1.84
C ILE A 50 -10.49 7.30 -2.17
N CYS A 51 -11.74 7.00 -2.48
CA CYS A 51 -12.70 8.01 -2.93
C CYS A 51 -13.89 8.07 -2.01
N LYS A 52 -14.50 9.24 -1.96
CA LYS A 52 -15.76 9.44 -1.24
C LYS A 52 -16.90 9.43 -2.24
N ASP A 53 -17.83 8.52 -2.02
CA ASP A 53 -19.04 8.38 -2.81
C ASP A 53 -20.19 8.97 -2.03
N THR A 54 -21.16 9.58 -2.73
CA THR A 54 -22.30 10.20 -2.08
C THR A 54 -23.26 9.19 -1.45
N GLU A 55 -23.26 7.95 -1.93
CA GLU A 55 -24.16 6.91 -1.44
C GLU A 55 -23.47 5.88 -0.55
N ASP A 56 -22.28 5.43 -0.97
CA ASP A 56 -21.60 4.31 -0.31
C ASP A 56 -20.51 4.73 0.68
N GLY A 57 -20.28 6.04 0.85
CA GLY A 57 -19.22 6.52 1.73
C GLY A 57 -17.85 6.34 1.09
N LEU A 58 -16.89 5.81 1.86
CA LEU A 58 -15.54 5.61 1.36
C LEU A 58 -15.42 4.31 0.58
N THR A 59 -14.77 4.37 -0.56
CA THR A 59 -14.56 3.19 -1.42
C THR A 59 -13.12 3.14 -1.90
N VAL A 60 -12.66 1.92 -2.23
CA VAL A 60 -11.37 1.71 -2.89
C VAL A 60 -11.63 1.61 -4.38
N GLY A 61 -10.89 2.41 -5.15
CA GLY A 61 -11.04 2.44 -6.60
C GLY A 61 -11.96 3.56 -7.06
N VAL A 62 -11.88 3.83 -8.35
CA VAL A 62 -12.67 4.88 -9.00
C VAL A 62 -13.81 4.24 -9.75
N ASN A 63 -15.02 4.73 -9.53
CA ASN A 63 -16.17 4.34 -10.32
C ASN A 63 -16.87 5.60 -10.84
N THR A 64 -17.90 5.41 -11.65
CA THR A 64 -18.61 6.54 -12.28
C THR A 64 -19.33 7.42 -11.26
N GLU A 65 -19.58 6.91 -10.06
CA GLU A 65 -20.26 7.62 -9.00
C GLU A 65 -19.30 8.29 -8.02
N SER A 66 -18.01 8.02 -8.11
CA SER A 66 -17.01 8.63 -7.23
C SER A 66 -16.86 10.12 -7.55
N ARG A 67 -16.89 10.94 -6.52
CA ARG A 67 -16.85 12.39 -6.67
C ARG A 67 -15.53 13.00 -6.24
N GLU A 68 -14.90 12.43 -5.22
CA GLU A 68 -13.75 13.06 -4.61
C GLU A 68 -12.69 12.02 -4.26
N TYR A 69 -11.45 12.35 -4.62
CA TYR A 69 -10.31 11.64 -4.08
C TYR A 69 -10.03 12.20 -2.70
N VAL A 70 -9.96 11.34 -1.70
CA VAL A 70 -9.61 11.75 -0.35
C VAL A 70 -8.22 11.25 0.04
N ALA A 71 -7.78 10.15 -0.57
CA ALA A 71 -6.45 9.60 -0.32
C ALA A 71 -6.05 8.68 -1.46
N GLN A 72 -4.75 8.38 -1.51
CA GLN A 72 -4.21 7.34 -2.38
C GLN A 72 -3.17 6.57 -1.58
N VAL A 73 -3.08 5.28 -1.80
CA VAL A 73 -2.04 4.46 -1.18
C VAL A 73 -1.16 3.93 -2.29
N GLU A 74 0.11 4.34 -2.27
CA GLU A 74 1.09 3.89 -3.25
C GLU A 74 1.89 2.74 -2.65
N ILE A 75 1.85 1.60 -3.32
CA ILE A 75 2.52 0.38 -2.88
C ILE A 75 3.56 0.03 -3.94
N PRO A 76 4.86 0.01 -3.61
CA PRO A 76 5.88 -0.35 -4.59
C PRO A 76 5.76 -1.83 -4.97
N ALA A 77 6.34 -2.17 -6.11
CA ALA A 77 6.41 -3.57 -6.54
C ALA A 77 7.10 -4.41 -5.47
N ARG A 78 6.65 -5.66 -5.34
CA ARG A 78 7.24 -6.61 -4.39
C ARG A 78 8.72 -6.78 -4.71
N GLU A 79 9.54 -6.75 -3.67
CA GLU A 79 10.98 -6.97 -3.80
C GLU A 79 11.33 -8.41 -3.49
N TYR A 80 12.42 -8.87 -4.08
CA TYR A 80 12.90 -10.23 -3.92
C TYR A 80 14.38 -10.20 -3.60
N GLU A 81 14.84 -11.26 -2.97
CA GLU A 81 16.27 -11.51 -2.78
C GLU A 81 16.65 -12.79 -3.49
N ILE A 82 17.91 -12.88 -3.87
CA ILE A 82 18.44 -14.08 -4.50
C ILE A 82 19.10 -14.91 -3.41
N VAL A 83 18.64 -16.14 -3.26
CA VAL A 83 19.12 -17.04 -2.21
C VAL A 83 19.79 -18.24 -2.87
N ASP A 84 20.99 -18.61 -2.38
CA ASP A 84 21.66 -19.82 -2.80
C ASP A 84 20.95 -21.01 -2.16
N THR A 85 20.50 -21.95 -2.97
CA THR A 85 19.76 -23.12 -2.49
C THR A 85 20.65 -24.17 -1.85
N GLY A 86 21.98 -24.02 -1.97
CA GLY A 86 22.94 -25.03 -1.50
C GLY A 86 23.17 -26.14 -2.51
N GLU A 87 22.50 -26.10 -3.65
CA GLU A 87 22.65 -27.07 -4.71
C GLU A 87 23.43 -26.51 -5.88
N LYS A 88 23.94 -27.38 -6.73
CA LYS A 88 24.68 -27.00 -7.94
C LYS A 88 24.11 -27.72 -9.14
N ASP A 89 24.19 -27.06 -10.30
CA ASP A 89 23.79 -27.67 -11.54
C ASP A 89 24.87 -28.61 -12.10
N GLU A 90 24.64 -29.20 -13.26
CA GLU A 90 25.59 -30.13 -13.88
C GLU A 90 26.93 -29.49 -14.20
N ASP A 91 26.96 -28.18 -14.42
CA ASP A 91 28.18 -27.45 -14.73
C ASP A 91 28.92 -26.94 -13.51
N GLY A 92 28.40 -27.24 -12.31
CA GLY A 92 28.98 -26.81 -11.05
C GLY A 92 28.63 -25.41 -10.61
N ASN A 93 27.64 -24.78 -11.29
CA ASN A 93 27.17 -23.45 -10.92
C ASN A 93 26.14 -23.53 -9.81
N ALA A 94 26.21 -22.58 -8.89
CA ALA A 94 25.24 -22.52 -7.81
C ALA A 94 23.81 -22.31 -8.35
N ILE A 95 22.89 -23.08 -7.83
CA ILE A 95 21.47 -22.90 -8.14
C ILE A 95 20.91 -21.91 -7.13
N THR A 96 20.30 -20.85 -7.64
CA THR A 96 19.71 -19.82 -6.78
C THR A 96 18.20 -19.80 -6.96
N SER A 97 17.51 -19.32 -5.95
CA SER A 97 16.07 -19.10 -6.02
C SER A 97 15.76 -17.65 -5.65
N ARG A 98 14.63 -17.19 -6.12
CA ARG A 98 14.15 -15.84 -5.88
C ARG A 98 13.10 -15.92 -4.79
N GLU A 99 13.40 -15.29 -3.65
CA GLU A 99 12.52 -15.33 -2.49
C GLU A 99 11.91 -13.94 -2.25
N PRO A 100 10.60 -13.83 -2.03
CA PRO A 100 10.00 -12.53 -1.77
C PRO A 100 10.44 -11.99 -0.41
N LEU A 101 10.74 -10.69 -0.37
CA LEU A 101 11.02 -10.01 0.89
C LEU A 101 9.70 -9.77 1.63
N PRO A 102 9.74 -9.72 2.96
CA PRO A 102 8.55 -9.39 3.74
C PRO A 102 8.00 -8.03 3.36
N PHE A 103 6.68 -7.89 3.42
CA PHE A 103 6.03 -6.61 3.19
C PHE A 103 6.53 -5.58 4.21
N ASP A 104 6.80 -4.37 3.73
CA ASP A 104 7.30 -3.27 4.55
C ASP A 104 6.45 -2.02 4.36
N MET A 105 5.66 -1.69 5.36
CA MET A 105 4.78 -0.52 5.33
C MET A 105 5.54 0.78 5.13
N SER A 106 6.79 0.86 5.61
CA SER A 106 7.60 2.07 5.48
C SER A 106 8.01 2.39 4.05
N LYS A 107 7.85 1.44 3.13
CA LYS A 107 8.10 1.65 1.69
C LYS A 107 6.87 2.15 0.96
N CYS A 108 5.72 2.12 1.59
CA CYS A 108 4.47 2.60 1.02
C CYS A 108 4.29 4.08 1.29
N THR A 109 3.44 4.72 0.52
CA THR A 109 3.15 6.15 0.68
C THR A 109 1.64 6.37 0.74
N LEU A 110 1.20 7.10 1.74
CA LEU A 110 -0.18 7.54 1.86
C LEU A 110 -0.25 8.98 1.40
N VAL A 111 -0.99 9.21 0.33
CA VAL A 111 -1.20 10.55 -0.22
C VAL A 111 -2.55 11.05 0.24
N LEU A 112 -2.58 12.23 0.84
CA LEU A 112 -3.81 12.82 1.38
C LEU A 112 -4.20 14.06 0.57
N TRP A 113 -5.50 14.15 0.27
CA TRP A 113 -6.10 15.29 -0.42
C TRP A 113 -7.03 16.00 0.55
N ALA A 114 -7.13 17.32 0.43
CA ALA A 114 -8.04 18.08 1.28
C ALA A 114 -9.49 17.66 1.03
N LEU A 115 -10.25 17.57 2.09
CA LEU A 115 -11.68 17.28 2.00
C LEU A 115 -12.41 18.52 1.45
N VAL A 116 -13.34 18.28 0.59
CA VAL A 116 -14.13 19.35 -0.06
C VAL A 116 -15.42 19.59 0.68
#